data_068656f8addce011e255fae007b005dc
#
_entry.id   068656f8addce011e255fae007b005dc
#
_cell.length_a   1.000
_cell.length_b   1.000
_cell.length_c   1.000
_cell.angle_alpha   90.00
_cell.angle_beta   90.00
_cell.angle_gamma   90.00
#
_symmetry.space_group_name_H-M   'P 1'
#
loop_
_entity.id
_entity.type
_entity.pdbx_description
1 polymer ?
#
loop_
_entity_poly.entity_id
_entity_poly.type
_entity_poly.pdbx_seq_one_letter_code
_entity_poly.pdbx_strand_id
1 'polypeptide(L)'
;MAYASAYKGKYTVKNKKKYAGDPTKVTYRSLWERNAMRWAEANPQIVRWNSEEIVIPYKCNTDGRMHRYFVDMLIEMSNGEVILVEIKPKKQTIPPKSTRKKTKKYIAEVTTYIKNTSKWTAAQHYAKSRGWKFQIWTEDTLKNIGVKMINESKKSYK
;
A
#
# COMPACT_ATOMS: atom_id res chain seq x y z
N MET A 1 12.55 -4.84 4.39
CA MET A 1 12.98 -3.62 3.76
C MET A 1 13.02 -2.48 4.75
N ALA A 2 14.11 -1.74 4.75
CA ALA A 2 14.35 -0.72 5.77
C ALA A 2 13.28 0.36 5.82
N TYR A 3 12.74 0.76 4.68
CA TYR A 3 11.79 1.85 4.66
C TYR A 3 10.49 1.51 5.41
N ALA A 4 10.11 0.22 5.43
CA ALA A 4 8.84 -0.20 5.98
C ALA A 4 8.86 -0.29 7.50
N SER A 5 9.92 -0.83 8.07
CA SER A 5 9.95 -1.13 9.50
C SER A 5 10.52 0.00 10.35
N ALA A 6 11.36 0.86 9.77
CA ALA A 6 12.11 1.85 10.54
C ALA A 6 11.28 3.08 10.92
N TYR A 7 10.16 3.34 10.24
CA TYR A 7 9.48 4.63 10.35
C TYR A 7 7.98 4.50 10.54
N LYS A 8 7.54 3.41 11.14
CA LYS A 8 6.13 3.24 11.43
C LYS A 8 5.72 4.07 12.65
N GLY A 9 4.47 4.49 12.67
CA GLY A 9 3.96 5.30 13.76
C GLY A 9 2.47 5.52 13.64
N LYS A 10 1.93 6.28 14.59
CA LYS A 10 0.52 6.63 14.58
C LYS A 10 0.32 7.90 13.74
N TYR A 11 -0.67 7.87 12.87
CA TYR A 11 -1.02 9.03 12.06
C TYR A 11 -2.20 9.76 12.66
N THR A 12 -2.06 11.08 12.85
CA THR A 12 -3.16 11.91 13.35
C THR A 12 -3.93 12.46 12.16
N VAL A 13 -5.18 12.01 12.01
CA VAL A 13 -6.06 12.48 10.94
C VAL A 13 -6.48 13.92 11.25
N LYS A 14 -6.22 14.82 10.33
CA LYS A 14 -6.55 16.24 10.50
C LYS A 14 -8.00 16.53 10.15
N ASN A 15 -8.51 15.94 9.09
CA ASN A 15 -9.89 16.13 8.66
C ASN A 15 -10.67 14.83 8.86
N LYS A 16 -11.23 14.66 10.03
CA LYS A 16 -11.93 13.43 10.41
C LYS A 16 -13.16 13.15 9.55
N LYS A 17 -13.80 14.20 9.04
CA LYS A 17 -14.97 14.03 8.17
C LYS A 17 -14.63 13.40 6.82
N LYS A 18 -13.40 13.55 6.39
CA LYS A 18 -12.92 13.01 5.14
C LYS A 18 -12.45 11.55 5.29
N TYR A 19 -12.24 11.09 6.51
CA TYR A 19 -11.75 9.74 6.75
C TYR A 19 -12.90 8.74 6.83
N ALA A 20 -12.81 7.68 6.03
CA ALA A 20 -13.84 6.64 5.95
C ALA A 20 -13.46 5.45 6.83
N GLY A 21 -13.66 5.58 8.13
CA GLY A 21 -13.35 4.56 9.11
C GLY A 21 -13.13 5.17 10.48
N ASP A 22 -12.34 4.52 11.32
CA ASP A 22 -12.02 4.99 12.65
C ASP A 22 -10.75 5.87 12.60
N PRO A 23 -10.90 7.20 12.65
CA PRO A 23 -9.74 8.08 12.50
C PRO A 23 -8.78 8.05 13.68
N THR A 24 -9.15 7.40 14.78
CA THR A 24 -8.29 7.31 15.96
C THR A 24 -7.31 6.13 15.89
N LYS A 25 -7.46 5.25 14.89
CA LYS A 25 -6.68 4.02 14.80
C LYS A 25 -5.82 3.95 13.54
N VAL A 26 -5.44 5.09 12.99
CA VAL A 26 -4.67 5.13 11.75
C VAL A 26 -3.18 5.06 12.07
N THR A 27 -2.51 4.11 11.44
CA THR A 27 -1.06 3.96 11.58
C THR A 27 -0.41 3.94 10.21
N TYR A 28 0.83 4.38 10.13
CA TYR A 28 1.62 4.21 8.92
C TYR A 28 2.78 3.27 9.22
N ARG A 29 3.15 2.49 8.20
CA ARG A 29 4.23 1.51 8.31
C ARG A 29 5.48 1.95 7.56
N SER A 30 5.39 3.07 6.83
CA SER A 30 6.51 3.65 6.11
C SER A 30 6.26 5.14 5.95
N LEU A 31 7.32 5.89 5.65
CA LEU A 31 7.19 7.33 5.37
C LEU A 31 6.43 7.58 4.07
N TRP A 32 6.53 6.68 3.11
CA TRP A 32 5.75 6.79 1.87
C TRP A 32 4.26 6.74 2.17
N GLU A 33 3.84 5.82 3.04
CA GLU A 33 2.44 5.73 3.45
C GLU A 33 1.99 6.99 4.17
N ARG A 34 2.81 7.47 5.12
CA ARG A 34 2.48 8.70 5.84
C ARG A 34 2.30 9.88 4.90
N ASN A 35 3.20 10.02 3.94
CA ASN A 35 3.13 11.13 3.00
C ASN A 35 1.97 10.98 2.03
N ALA A 36 1.61 9.75 1.66
CA ALA A 36 0.41 9.50 0.85
C ALA A 36 -0.85 9.88 1.62
N MET A 37 -0.90 9.58 2.93
CA MET A 37 -2.02 9.99 3.76
C MET A 37 -2.15 11.51 3.83
N ARG A 38 -1.04 12.21 4.01
CA ARG A 38 -1.02 13.67 4.00
C ARG A 38 -1.50 14.24 2.68
N TRP A 39 -1.04 13.63 1.60
CA TRP A 39 -1.44 14.02 0.25
C TRP A 39 -2.94 13.82 0.06
N ALA A 40 -3.49 12.68 0.52
CA ALA A 40 -4.92 12.40 0.39
C ALA A 40 -5.75 13.42 1.18
N GLU A 41 -5.32 13.79 2.38
CA GLU A 41 -6.03 14.78 3.17
C GLU A 41 -6.01 16.17 2.52
N ALA A 42 -4.88 16.52 1.91
CA ALA A 42 -4.70 17.85 1.34
C ALA A 42 -5.30 17.99 -0.07
N ASN A 43 -5.59 16.88 -0.75
CA ASN A 43 -6.02 16.92 -2.14
C ASN A 43 -7.53 17.11 -2.23
N PRO A 44 -8.01 18.26 -2.76
CA PRO A 44 -9.45 18.52 -2.82
C PRO A 44 -10.20 17.58 -3.77
N GLN A 45 -9.52 16.91 -4.69
CA GLN A 45 -10.15 15.95 -5.58
C GLN A 45 -10.42 14.60 -4.90
N ILE A 46 -9.85 14.38 -3.73
CA ILE A 46 -10.15 13.20 -2.91
C ILE A 46 -11.18 13.60 -1.88
N VAL A 47 -12.36 12.98 -1.94
CA VAL A 47 -13.46 13.32 -1.03
C VAL A 47 -13.47 12.43 0.20
N ARG A 48 -12.84 11.24 0.10
CA ARG A 48 -12.80 10.29 1.20
C ARG A 48 -11.59 9.38 1.06
N TRP A 49 -11.01 8.97 2.19
CA TRP A 49 -9.89 8.03 2.19
C TRP A 49 -9.90 7.21 3.47
N ASN A 50 -9.23 6.07 3.44
CA ASN A 50 -8.93 5.32 4.66
C ASN A 50 -7.63 4.53 4.52
N SER A 51 -7.20 3.96 5.63
CA SER A 51 -5.99 3.15 5.69
C SER A 51 -6.30 1.87 6.44
N GLU A 52 -6.02 0.74 5.81
CA GLU A 52 -6.15 -0.60 6.40
C GLU A 52 -7.56 -0.92 6.93
N GLU A 53 -8.57 -0.23 6.42
CA GLU A 53 -9.97 -0.49 6.78
C GLU A 53 -10.58 -1.56 5.86
N ILE A 54 -10.05 -1.72 4.65
CA ILE A 54 -10.54 -2.73 3.72
C ILE A 54 -9.74 -4.00 3.91
N VAL A 55 -10.45 -5.07 4.26
CA VAL A 55 -9.83 -6.39 4.50
C VAL A 55 -10.33 -7.35 3.44
N ILE A 56 -9.42 -7.93 2.68
CA ILE A 56 -9.75 -8.81 1.57
C ILE A 56 -9.26 -10.21 1.91
N PRO A 57 -10.17 -11.21 1.98
CA PRO A 57 -9.71 -12.57 2.12
C PRO A 57 -9.06 -13.04 0.82
N TYR A 58 -7.94 -13.72 0.93
CA TYR A 58 -7.27 -14.25 -0.24
C TYR A 58 -6.67 -15.63 0.06
N LYS A 59 -6.59 -16.45 -0.98
CA LYS A 59 -5.92 -17.74 -0.88
C LYS A 59 -4.45 -17.52 -1.22
N CYS A 60 -3.57 -17.83 -0.28
CA CYS A 60 -2.15 -17.65 -0.47
C CYS A 60 -1.57 -18.89 -1.16
N ASN A 61 -0.93 -18.69 -2.31
CA ASN A 61 -0.42 -19.82 -3.09
C ASN A 61 0.85 -20.43 -2.48
N THR A 62 1.40 -19.83 -1.42
CA THR A 62 2.54 -20.44 -0.73
C THR A 62 2.14 -21.57 0.23
N ASP A 63 0.94 -21.50 0.78
CA ASP A 63 0.48 -22.52 1.75
C ASP A 63 -0.93 -23.05 1.44
N GLY A 64 -1.60 -22.50 0.42
CA GLY A 64 -2.94 -22.91 0.03
C GLY A 64 -4.03 -22.54 1.01
N ARG A 65 -3.73 -21.69 1.98
CA ARG A 65 -4.67 -21.29 3.04
C ARG A 65 -5.24 -19.91 2.78
N MET A 66 -6.40 -19.66 3.40
CA MET A 66 -7.01 -18.33 3.37
C MET A 66 -6.33 -17.41 4.38
N HIS A 67 -6.05 -16.20 3.96
CA HIS A 67 -5.44 -15.16 4.77
C HIS A 67 -6.22 -13.87 4.59
N ARG A 68 -5.92 -12.86 5.40
CA ARG A 68 -6.53 -11.55 5.30
C ARG A 68 -5.51 -10.54 4.78
N TYR A 69 -5.90 -9.81 3.76
CA TYR A 69 -5.08 -8.74 3.19
C TYR A 69 -5.68 -7.40 3.59
N PHE A 70 -4.91 -6.63 4.34
CA PHE A 70 -5.31 -5.28 4.75
C PHE A 70 -4.74 -4.32 3.70
N VAL A 71 -5.63 -3.73 2.91
CA VAL A 71 -5.23 -2.85 1.82
C VAL A 71 -4.67 -1.55 2.39
N ASP A 72 -3.56 -1.07 1.83
CA ASP A 72 -2.89 0.11 2.37
C ASP A 72 -3.81 1.31 2.44
N MET A 73 -4.50 1.64 1.34
CA MET A 73 -5.39 2.79 1.31
C MET A 73 -6.57 2.53 0.40
N LEU A 74 -7.69 3.18 0.73
CA LEU A 74 -8.80 3.38 -0.18
C LEU A 74 -8.91 4.89 -0.39
N ILE A 75 -9.09 5.32 -1.65
CA ILE A 75 -9.40 6.72 -1.95
C ILE A 75 -10.65 6.78 -2.81
N GLU A 76 -11.49 7.75 -2.51
CA GLU A 76 -12.67 8.06 -3.30
C GLU A 76 -12.49 9.44 -3.90
N MET A 77 -12.54 9.50 -5.22
CA MET A 77 -12.34 10.75 -5.96
C MET A 77 -13.64 11.52 -6.06
N SER A 78 -13.53 12.82 -6.31
CA SER A 78 -14.71 13.69 -6.45
C SER A 78 -15.60 13.31 -7.64
N ASN A 79 -15.04 12.59 -8.63
CA ASN A 79 -15.82 12.10 -9.77
C ASN A 79 -16.53 10.77 -9.47
N GLY A 80 -16.45 10.26 -8.24
CA GLY A 80 -17.08 9.01 -7.85
C GLY A 80 -16.20 7.78 -8.00
N GLU A 81 -15.01 7.92 -8.56
CA GLU A 81 -14.09 6.80 -8.74
C GLU A 81 -13.52 6.38 -7.38
N VAL A 82 -13.49 5.07 -7.13
CA VAL A 82 -12.91 4.51 -5.91
C VAL A 82 -11.72 3.65 -6.30
N ILE A 83 -10.59 3.88 -5.63
CA ILE A 83 -9.34 3.18 -5.92
C ILE A 83 -8.79 2.57 -4.64
N LEU A 84 -8.53 1.26 -4.70
CA LEU A 84 -7.77 0.58 -3.66
C LEU A 84 -6.29 0.67 -4.03
N VAL A 85 -5.46 1.04 -3.08
CA VAL A 85 -4.06 1.36 -3.33
C VAL A 85 -3.16 0.50 -2.47
N GLU A 86 -2.18 -0.10 -3.11
CA GLU A 86 -1.06 -0.76 -2.44
C GLU A 86 0.19 0.07 -2.72
N ILE A 87 0.92 0.45 -1.68
CA ILE A 87 2.16 1.20 -1.82
C ILE A 87 3.32 0.21 -1.70
N LYS A 88 4.14 0.13 -2.75
CA LYS A 88 5.18 -0.88 -2.83
C LYS A 88 6.36 -0.38 -3.66
N PRO A 89 7.60 -0.58 -3.21
CA PRO A 89 8.76 -0.25 -4.05
C PRO A 89 8.71 -1.02 -5.38
N LYS A 90 9.08 -0.36 -6.44
CA LYS A 90 9.02 -0.91 -7.79
C LYS A 90 9.73 -2.27 -7.89
N LYS A 91 10.88 -2.40 -7.25
CA LYS A 91 11.64 -3.65 -7.31
C LYS A 91 10.89 -4.83 -6.71
N GLN A 92 9.90 -4.59 -5.84
CA GLN A 92 9.11 -5.66 -5.24
C GLN A 92 7.87 -6.00 -6.06
N THR A 93 7.63 -5.28 -7.15
CA THR A 93 6.51 -5.56 -8.06
C THR A 93 6.90 -6.47 -9.21
N ILE A 94 8.17 -6.83 -9.31
CA ILE A 94 8.68 -7.72 -10.34
C ILE A 94 9.25 -8.98 -9.68
N PRO A 95 9.26 -10.12 -10.40
CA PRO A 95 9.79 -11.37 -9.82
C PRO A 95 11.26 -11.22 -9.44
N PRO A 96 11.69 -11.86 -8.35
CA PRO A 96 13.12 -11.91 -8.04
C PRO A 96 13.89 -12.54 -9.19
N LYS A 97 15.07 -11.99 -9.46
CA LYS A 97 15.91 -12.48 -10.53
C LYS A 97 16.38 -13.90 -10.20
N SER A 98 16.16 -14.83 -11.12
CA SER A 98 16.62 -16.20 -10.95
C SER A 98 18.13 -16.27 -10.82
N THR A 99 18.61 -17.04 -9.86
CA THR A 99 20.03 -17.25 -9.64
C THR A 99 20.39 -18.70 -9.86
N ARG A 100 21.64 -18.95 -10.24
CA ARG A 100 22.13 -20.31 -10.42
C ARG A 100 22.03 -21.08 -9.10
N LYS A 101 22.39 -20.45 -8.01
CA LYS A 101 22.37 -21.04 -6.67
C LYS A 101 21.14 -20.57 -5.92
N LYS A 102 20.32 -21.50 -5.44
CA LYS A 102 19.09 -21.18 -4.71
C LYS A 102 19.41 -20.98 -3.24
N THR A 103 19.72 -19.74 -2.87
CA THR A 103 20.02 -19.39 -1.48
C THR A 103 18.74 -19.24 -0.67
N LYS A 104 18.88 -19.26 0.66
CA LYS A 104 17.73 -18.98 1.55
C LYS A 104 17.13 -17.62 1.26
N LYS A 105 17.96 -16.62 0.98
CA LYS A 105 17.50 -15.28 0.64
C LYS A 105 16.64 -15.30 -0.62
N TYR A 106 17.10 -15.98 -1.66
CA TYR A 106 16.34 -16.06 -2.90
C TYR A 106 15.00 -16.75 -2.68
N ILE A 107 14.98 -17.87 -1.94
CA ILE A 107 13.75 -18.60 -1.65
C ILE A 107 12.78 -17.70 -0.88
N ALA A 108 13.27 -16.95 0.10
CA ALA A 108 12.42 -16.01 0.86
C ALA A 108 11.85 -14.92 -0.03
N GLU A 109 12.64 -14.40 -0.96
CA GLU A 109 12.18 -13.37 -1.88
C GLU A 109 11.10 -13.89 -2.82
N VAL A 110 11.29 -15.11 -3.33
CA VAL A 110 10.28 -15.75 -4.19
C VAL A 110 8.99 -15.99 -3.42
N THR A 111 9.09 -16.50 -2.20
CA THR A 111 7.92 -16.74 -1.35
C THR A 111 7.16 -15.44 -1.10
N THR A 112 7.86 -14.36 -0.77
CA THR A 112 7.24 -13.05 -0.56
C THR A 112 6.56 -12.56 -1.83
N TYR A 113 7.21 -12.73 -2.98
CA TYR A 113 6.63 -12.31 -4.25
C TYR A 113 5.34 -13.07 -4.56
N ILE A 114 5.33 -14.39 -4.35
CA ILE A 114 4.13 -15.22 -4.57
C ILE A 114 3.01 -14.77 -3.63
N LYS A 115 3.34 -14.51 -2.38
CA LYS A 115 2.36 -14.02 -1.40
C LYS A 115 1.77 -12.69 -1.84
N ASN A 116 2.62 -11.76 -2.28
CA ASN A 116 2.17 -10.45 -2.73
C ASN A 116 1.29 -10.56 -3.97
N THR A 117 1.67 -11.36 -4.95
CA THR A 117 0.85 -11.52 -6.17
C THR A 117 -0.49 -12.19 -5.86
N SER A 118 -0.53 -13.10 -4.88
CA SER A 118 -1.79 -13.70 -4.42
C SER A 118 -2.72 -12.62 -3.85
N LYS A 119 -2.17 -11.72 -3.02
CA LYS A 119 -2.94 -10.59 -2.47
C LYS A 119 -3.47 -9.68 -3.58
N TRP A 120 -2.60 -9.34 -4.52
CA TRP A 120 -2.95 -8.37 -5.56
C TRP A 120 -3.98 -8.92 -6.53
N THR A 121 -3.89 -10.20 -6.86
CA THR A 121 -4.92 -10.86 -7.68
C THR A 121 -6.29 -10.80 -6.98
N ALA A 122 -6.32 -11.12 -5.70
CA ALA A 122 -7.56 -11.05 -4.92
C ALA A 122 -8.09 -9.61 -4.85
N ALA A 123 -7.21 -8.63 -4.70
CA ALA A 123 -7.60 -7.23 -4.64
C ALA A 123 -8.19 -6.76 -5.97
N GLN A 124 -7.61 -7.19 -7.09
CA GLN A 124 -8.16 -6.85 -8.41
C GLN A 124 -9.57 -7.38 -8.58
N HIS A 125 -9.81 -8.62 -8.19
CA HIS A 125 -11.17 -9.20 -8.27
C HIS A 125 -12.14 -8.49 -7.33
N TYR A 126 -11.70 -8.21 -6.12
CA TYR A 126 -12.51 -7.50 -5.13
C TYR A 126 -12.93 -6.13 -5.65
N ALA A 127 -11.98 -5.37 -6.15
CA ALA A 127 -12.25 -4.04 -6.70
C ALA A 127 -13.17 -4.12 -7.90
N LYS A 128 -12.88 -5.01 -8.85
CA LYS A 128 -13.68 -5.16 -10.06
C LYS A 128 -15.13 -5.50 -9.74
N SER A 129 -15.38 -6.37 -8.77
CA SER A 129 -16.74 -6.76 -8.41
C SER A 129 -17.56 -5.59 -7.84
N ARG A 130 -16.89 -4.53 -7.39
CA ARG A 130 -17.54 -3.33 -6.84
C ARG A 130 -17.53 -2.14 -7.79
N GLY A 131 -16.99 -2.31 -8.99
CA GLY A 131 -16.82 -1.20 -9.90
C GLY A 131 -15.69 -0.26 -9.50
N TRP A 132 -14.78 -0.74 -8.70
CA TRP A 132 -13.61 0.02 -8.23
C TRP A 132 -12.38 -0.38 -9.01
N LYS A 133 -11.26 0.32 -8.77
CA LYS A 133 -9.96 0.00 -9.32
C LYS A 133 -9.01 -0.45 -8.21
N PHE A 134 -8.04 -1.27 -8.57
CA PHE A 134 -6.92 -1.60 -7.70
C PHE A 134 -5.64 -1.16 -8.39
N GLN A 135 -4.79 -0.42 -7.69
CA GLN A 135 -3.54 0.10 -8.25
C GLN A 135 -2.41 -0.13 -7.27
N ILE A 136 -1.24 -0.45 -7.82
CA ILE A 136 -0.01 -0.50 -7.04
C ILE A 136 0.74 0.79 -7.32
N TRP A 137 1.01 1.56 -6.27
CA TRP A 137 1.71 2.82 -6.38
C TRP A 137 3.16 2.62 -5.95
N THR A 138 4.04 2.78 -6.92
CA THR A 138 5.49 2.71 -6.70
C THR A 138 6.03 4.12 -6.42
N GLU A 139 7.33 4.22 -6.19
CA GLU A 139 7.97 5.52 -6.04
C GLU A 139 7.72 6.43 -7.23
N ASP A 140 7.67 5.87 -8.44
CA ASP A 140 7.40 6.66 -9.64
C ASP A 140 5.97 7.20 -9.64
N THR A 141 5.00 6.35 -9.29
CA THR A 141 3.61 6.78 -9.19
C THR A 141 3.44 7.89 -8.17
N LEU A 142 4.03 7.68 -6.98
CA LEU A 142 3.91 8.65 -5.89
C LEU A 142 4.48 10.01 -6.28
N LYS A 143 5.64 10.03 -6.95
CA LYS A 143 6.21 11.29 -7.44
C LYS A 143 5.31 11.94 -8.47
N ASN A 144 4.78 11.17 -9.40
CA ASN A 144 3.98 11.69 -10.50
C ASN A 144 2.67 12.33 -10.04
N ILE A 145 2.05 11.80 -8.96
CA ILE A 145 0.81 12.35 -8.46
C ILE A 145 1.02 13.46 -7.42
N GLY A 146 2.26 13.75 -7.08
CA GLY A 146 2.59 14.86 -6.20
C GLY A 146 2.75 14.48 -4.73
N VAL A 147 2.88 13.21 -4.41
CA VAL A 147 3.21 12.79 -3.05
C VAL A 147 4.67 13.13 -2.78
N LYS A 148 4.90 13.83 -1.68
CA LYS A 148 6.25 14.19 -1.31
C LYS A 148 7.05 12.95 -0.94
N MET A 149 8.18 12.76 -1.62
CA MET A 149 9.06 11.63 -1.35
C MET A 149 10.19 12.09 -0.46
N ILE A 150 10.39 11.37 0.65
CA ILE A 150 11.47 11.64 1.57
C ILE A 150 12.53 10.60 1.34
N ASN A 151 13.74 11.07 1.05
CA ASN A 151 14.90 10.21 1.00
C ASN A 151 15.28 9.89 2.44
N GLU A 152 15.24 8.63 2.79
CA GLU A 152 15.48 8.20 4.17
C GLU A 152 16.87 8.57 4.68
N SER A 153 17.83 8.63 3.77
CA SER A 153 19.18 9.04 4.16
C SER A 153 19.25 10.49 4.58
N LYS A 154 18.24 11.27 4.25
CA LYS A 154 18.21 12.71 4.56
C LYS A 154 17.29 13.07 5.71
N LYS A 155 16.50 12.14 6.20
CA LYS A 155 15.52 12.50 7.21
C LYS A 155 16.14 12.88 8.54
N SER A 156 17.34 12.45 8.79
CA SER A 156 18.04 12.76 10.03
C SER A 156 18.42 14.23 10.13
N TYR A 157 18.33 14.96 9.07
CA TYR A 157 18.78 16.33 9.05
C TYR A 157 17.70 17.33 9.45
N LYS A 158 16.57 16.81 9.86
CA LYS A 158 15.53 17.77 10.23
C LYS A 158 15.45 17.97 11.65
#